data_4993c62237803056be30ff6b8f2e5931
#
_entry.id   4993c62237803056be30ff6b8f2e5931
#
_cell.length_a   1.000
_cell.length_b   1.000
_cell.length_c   1.000
_cell.angle_alpha   90.00
_cell.angle_beta   90.00
_cell.angle_gamma   90.00
#
_symmetry.space_group_name_H-M   'P 1'
#
loop_
_entity.id
_entity.type
_entity.pdbx_description
1 polymer ?
#
loop_
_entity_poly.entity_id
_entity_poly.type
_entity_poly.pdbx_seq_one_letter_code
_entity_poly.pdbx_strand_id
1 'polypeptide(L)'
;MKKALLSISMLALASACLCNSPVFAAPASNVVHTPVIKSDPKIEAQVEQTLKKLTLEEKIGQMMELVTDLFGANDKNGVFYIDEHKTDSILSRYKIGSILNAPNTCAPTAKQWEKYISQIQKISMKRIGIPCVFGLDQNHGSTYTQGGTLFPQNINVAATFNREIARRSAEATAYETRAVSVPWTYSPTVDLGRDARWPRIWENFGEDCYLSSEMGKSMVYGFQGKDPNNIDQYHIATSMKHFMGYGVPWTGKDRTPAY
;
A
#
# COMPACT_ATOMS: atom_id res chain seq x y z
N MET A 1 25.16 27.21 -42.24
CA MET A 1 25.29 27.12 -40.78
C MET A 1 24.55 28.19 -39.98
N LYS A 2 24.33 29.41 -40.45
CA LYS A 2 23.64 30.49 -39.69
C LYS A 2 22.10 30.36 -39.59
N LYS A 3 21.44 29.61 -40.49
CA LYS A 3 19.96 29.41 -40.47
C LYS A 3 19.48 28.31 -39.48
N ALA A 4 20.36 27.40 -39.12
CA ALA A 4 20.01 26.35 -38.16
C ALA A 4 20.08 26.80 -36.68
N LEU A 5 20.89 27.82 -36.40
CA LEU A 5 20.97 28.37 -35.04
C LEU A 5 19.78 29.26 -34.67
N LEU A 6 19.14 29.92 -35.66
CA LEU A 6 17.97 30.77 -35.38
C LEU A 6 16.71 29.93 -35.03
N SER A 7 16.56 28.75 -35.61
CA SER A 7 15.41 27.87 -35.34
C SER A 7 15.48 27.22 -33.93
N ILE A 8 16.66 26.95 -33.44
CA ILE A 8 16.83 26.38 -32.08
C ILE A 8 16.58 27.43 -30.99
N SER A 9 16.94 28.69 -31.23
CA SER A 9 16.68 29.78 -30.28
C SER A 9 15.19 30.13 -30.16
N MET A 10 14.40 30.01 -31.24
CA MET A 10 12.95 30.24 -31.18
C MET A 10 12.19 29.12 -30.48
N LEU A 11 12.65 27.86 -30.58
CA LEU A 11 12.03 26.75 -29.87
C LEU A 11 12.31 26.82 -28.37
N ALA A 12 13.49 27.27 -27.98
CA ALA A 12 13.85 27.46 -26.56
C ALA A 12 13.05 28.57 -25.88
N LEU A 13 12.73 29.68 -26.60
CA LEU A 13 11.90 30.75 -26.06
C LEU A 13 10.42 30.35 -25.94
N ALA A 14 9.89 29.54 -26.86
CA ALA A 14 8.51 29.05 -26.77
C ALA A 14 8.31 28.08 -25.61
N SER A 15 9.34 27.28 -25.26
CA SER A 15 9.28 26.35 -24.11
C SER A 15 9.35 27.07 -22.76
N ALA A 16 10.04 28.22 -22.69
CA ALA A 16 10.14 28.99 -21.44
C ALA A 16 8.87 29.79 -21.11
N CYS A 17 8.04 30.12 -22.12
CA CYS A 17 6.77 30.81 -21.89
C CYS A 17 5.62 29.91 -21.43
N LEU A 18 5.73 28.57 -21.58
CA LEU A 18 4.70 27.61 -21.16
C LEU A 18 4.81 27.17 -19.68
N CYS A 19 5.94 27.46 -19.04
CA CYS A 19 6.16 27.06 -17.63
C CYS A 19 5.73 28.13 -16.60
N ASN A 20 5.24 29.29 -17.02
CA ASN A 20 4.80 30.37 -16.13
C ASN A 20 3.27 30.56 -16.13
N SER A 21 2.49 29.54 -16.38
CA SER A 21 1.08 29.61 -16.03
C SER A 21 0.98 29.66 -14.50
N PRO A 22 0.35 30.69 -13.91
CA PRO A 22 0.12 30.68 -12.47
C PRO A 22 -0.74 29.45 -12.18
N VAL A 23 -0.19 28.51 -11.42
CA VAL A 23 -0.99 27.48 -10.79
C VAL A 23 -1.94 28.24 -9.86
N PHE A 24 -3.17 28.45 -10.30
CA PHE A 24 -4.22 28.90 -9.40
C PHE A 24 -4.40 27.78 -8.38
N ALA A 25 -3.73 27.90 -7.25
CA ALA A 25 -4.08 27.13 -6.09
C ALA A 25 -5.56 27.46 -5.82
N ALA A 26 -6.43 26.49 -5.96
CA ALA A 26 -7.80 26.65 -5.51
C ALA A 26 -7.75 27.13 -4.06
N PRO A 27 -8.60 28.10 -3.67
CA PRO A 27 -8.61 28.56 -2.29
C PRO A 27 -8.79 27.34 -1.40
N ALA A 28 -7.93 27.20 -0.38
CA ALA A 28 -8.04 26.11 0.57
C ALA A 28 -9.49 26.09 1.08
N SER A 29 -10.20 25.04 0.77
CA SER A 29 -11.58 24.89 1.25
C SER A 29 -11.51 24.88 2.78
N ASN A 30 -12.30 25.72 3.44
CA ASN A 30 -12.47 25.72 4.90
C ASN A 30 -13.26 24.48 5.36
N VAL A 31 -13.05 23.34 4.71
CA VAL A 31 -13.63 22.08 5.11
C VAL A 31 -12.90 21.65 6.37
N VAL A 32 -13.56 21.76 7.49
CA VAL A 32 -13.08 21.20 8.76
C VAL A 32 -13.14 19.67 8.60
N HIS A 33 -12.00 19.07 8.35
CA HIS A 33 -11.88 17.62 8.36
C HIS A 33 -11.89 17.15 9.82
N THR A 34 -13.01 16.61 10.26
CA THR A 34 -13.06 15.90 11.54
C THR A 34 -12.35 14.55 11.35
N PRO A 35 -11.26 14.28 12.07
CA PRO A 35 -10.60 12.98 11.98
C PRO A 35 -11.58 11.85 12.33
N VAL A 36 -11.59 10.80 11.53
CA VAL A 36 -12.41 9.59 11.80
C VAL A 36 -11.87 8.87 13.03
N ILE A 37 -10.54 8.87 13.21
CA ILE A 37 -9.85 8.31 14.38
C ILE A 37 -9.58 9.46 15.37
N LYS A 38 -9.96 9.25 16.62
CA LYS A 38 -9.69 10.25 17.67
C LYS A 38 -8.18 10.36 17.90
N SER A 39 -7.69 11.60 17.93
CA SER A 39 -6.31 11.88 18.30
C SER A 39 -6.06 11.50 19.76
N ASP A 40 -4.98 10.75 20.00
CA ASP A 40 -4.46 10.50 21.36
C ASP A 40 -3.30 11.46 21.63
N PRO A 41 -3.45 12.42 22.58
CA PRO A 41 -2.41 13.41 22.85
C PRO A 41 -1.05 12.83 23.24
N LYS A 42 -1.01 11.63 23.82
CA LYS A 42 0.25 10.96 24.16
C LYS A 42 0.95 10.43 22.92
N ILE A 43 0.20 9.81 22.00
CA ILE A 43 0.72 9.34 20.72
C ILE A 43 1.19 10.52 19.89
N GLU A 44 0.39 11.57 19.75
CA GLU A 44 0.77 12.79 19.04
C GLU A 44 2.05 13.42 19.58
N ALA A 45 2.21 13.50 20.89
CA ALA A 45 3.42 14.01 21.50
C ALA A 45 4.66 13.15 21.17
N GLN A 46 4.51 11.81 21.11
CA GLN A 46 5.58 10.90 20.70
C GLN A 46 5.94 11.05 19.22
N VAL A 47 4.95 11.20 18.37
CA VAL A 47 5.14 11.46 16.92
C VAL A 47 5.91 12.77 16.73
N GLU A 48 5.48 13.86 17.36
CA GLU A 48 6.15 15.15 17.27
C GLU A 48 7.61 15.10 17.79
N GLN A 49 7.85 14.40 18.89
CA GLN A 49 9.22 14.24 19.41
C GLN A 49 10.10 13.44 18.44
N THR A 50 9.52 12.42 17.79
CA THR A 50 10.24 11.61 16.79
C THR A 50 10.53 12.44 15.55
N LEU A 51 9.55 13.14 15.01
CA LEU A 51 9.71 14.00 13.83
C LEU A 51 10.75 15.11 14.02
N LYS A 52 10.86 15.68 15.22
CA LYS A 52 11.87 16.70 15.54
C LYS A 52 13.31 16.16 15.52
N LYS A 53 13.49 14.87 15.74
CA LYS A 53 14.82 14.23 15.74
C LYS A 53 15.29 13.82 14.34
N LEU A 54 14.37 13.65 13.41
CA LEU A 54 14.66 13.17 12.05
C LEU A 54 15.11 14.33 11.15
N THR A 55 16.15 14.10 10.37
CA THR A 55 16.54 14.98 9.24
C THR A 55 15.48 14.94 8.13
N LEU A 56 15.61 15.81 7.14
CA LEU A 56 14.71 15.80 5.98
C LEU A 56 14.83 14.48 5.21
N GLU A 57 16.06 13.99 5.00
CA GLU A 57 16.35 12.75 4.30
C GLU A 57 15.75 11.54 5.05
N GLU A 58 15.85 11.51 6.37
CA GLU A 58 15.25 10.46 7.19
C GLU A 58 13.72 10.48 7.15
N LYS A 59 13.10 11.67 7.15
CA LYS A 59 11.65 11.82 6.94
C LYS A 59 11.20 11.31 5.57
N ILE A 60 11.95 11.65 4.50
CA ILE A 60 11.71 11.13 3.16
C ILE A 60 11.85 9.60 3.16
N GLY A 61 12.88 9.05 3.81
CA GLY A 61 13.08 7.62 3.96
C GLY A 61 11.87 6.92 4.61
N GLN A 62 11.31 7.52 5.67
CA GLN A 62 10.11 6.97 6.32
C GLN A 62 8.86 6.95 5.42
N MET A 63 8.84 7.73 4.35
CA MET A 63 7.77 7.72 3.33
C MET A 63 8.04 6.72 2.20
N MET A 64 9.20 6.07 2.17
CA MET A 64 9.57 5.10 1.14
C MET A 64 9.12 3.70 1.53
N GLU A 65 8.70 2.94 0.53
CA GLU A 65 8.38 1.53 0.61
C GLU A 65 9.25 0.73 -0.36
N LEU A 66 9.82 -0.37 0.10
CA LEU A 66 10.66 -1.26 -0.70
C LEU A 66 10.14 -2.70 -0.65
N VAL A 67 10.39 -3.46 -1.72
CA VAL A 67 10.01 -4.88 -1.78
C VAL A 67 10.94 -5.74 -0.91
N THR A 68 10.38 -6.80 -0.33
CA THR A 68 11.09 -7.72 0.58
C THR A 68 12.35 -8.31 -0.05
N ASP A 69 12.36 -8.56 -1.36
CA ASP A 69 13.50 -9.14 -2.09
C ASP A 69 14.80 -8.34 -1.95
N LEU A 70 14.70 -7.03 -1.73
CA LEU A 70 15.88 -6.17 -1.55
C LEU A 70 16.63 -6.44 -0.24
N PHE A 71 16.00 -7.06 0.74
CA PHE A 71 16.55 -7.28 2.08
C PHE A 71 17.24 -8.62 2.27
N GLY A 72 17.23 -9.46 1.24
CA GLY A 72 17.74 -10.80 1.36
C GLY A 72 18.38 -11.34 0.09
N ALA A 73 18.56 -12.63 0.10
CA ALA A 73 19.06 -13.44 -1.01
C ALA A 73 18.49 -14.86 -0.92
N ASN A 74 18.69 -15.64 -1.97
CA ASN A 74 18.38 -17.05 -1.96
C ASN A 74 19.61 -17.89 -1.62
N ASP A 75 19.42 -18.92 -0.83
CA ASP A 75 20.44 -19.94 -0.59
C ASP A 75 20.63 -20.83 -1.83
N LYS A 76 21.53 -21.80 -1.74
CA LYS A 76 21.84 -22.78 -2.80
C LYS A 76 20.64 -23.65 -3.21
N ASN A 77 19.59 -23.72 -2.40
CA ASN A 77 18.37 -24.46 -2.66
C ASN A 77 17.23 -23.55 -3.14
N GLY A 78 17.50 -22.25 -3.37
CA GLY A 78 16.50 -21.28 -3.78
C GLY A 78 15.61 -20.76 -2.64
N VAL A 79 15.94 -21.07 -1.39
CA VAL A 79 15.17 -20.62 -0.22
C VAL A 79 15.62 -19.22 0.17
N PHE A 80 14.68 -18.29 0.23
CA PHE A 80 14.94 -16.90 0.62
C PHE A 80 15.31 -16.79 2.10
N TYR A 81 16.29 -15.95 2.38
CA TYR A 81 16.66 -15.55 3.74
C TYR A 81 16.98 -14.06 3.81
N ILE A 82 16.82 -13.44 4.98
CA ILE A 82 17.23 -12.06 5.21
C ILE A 82 18.75 -12.00 5.36
N ASP A 83 19.39 -11.22 4.50
CA ASP A 83 20.82 -10.91 4.58
C ASP A 83 21.01 -9.72 5.53
N GLU A 84 21.61 -9.95 6.69
CA GLU A 84 21.79 -8.94 7.72
C GLU A 84 22.63 -7.74 7.23
N HIS A 85 23.68 -8.00 6.44
CA HIS A 85 24.54 -6.94 5.90
C HIS A 85 23.81 -6.04 4.93
N LYS A 86 23.07 -6.65 4.00
CA LYS A 86 22.28 -5.97 3.00
C LYS A 86 21.17 -5.16 3.66
N THR A 87 20.45 -5.77 4.59
CA THR A 87 19.39 -5.13 5.37
C THR A 87 19.92 -3.96 6.20
N ASP A 88 21.03 -4.16 6.91
CA ASP A 88 21.66 -3.10 7.71
C ASP A 88 22.10 -1.92 6.84
N SER A 89 22.67 -2.19 5.66
CA SER A 89 23.08 -1.15 4.70
C SER A 89 21.89 -0.34 4.21
N ILE A 90 20.80 -1.00 3.81
CA ILE A 90 19.59 -0.33 3.32
C ILE A 90 18.97 0.54 4.42
N LEU A 91 18.73 -0.04 5.59
CA LEU A 91 18.08 0.67 6.69
C LEU A 91 18.94 1.80 7.26
N SER A 92 20.27 1.61 7.31
CA SER A 92 21.18 2.67 7.74
C SER A 92 21.22 3.85 6.79
N ARG A 93 21.19 3.58 5.47
CA ARG A 93 21.34 4.61 4.45
C ARG A 93 20.03 5.33 4.13
N TYR A 94 18.95 4.58 3.92
CA TYR A 94 17.70 5.12 3.38
C TYR A 94 16.62 5.33 4.43
N LYS A 95 16.76 4.76 5.63
CA LYS A 95 15.81 4.95 6.74
C LYS A 95 14.34 4.66 6.35
N ILE A 96 14.10 3.65 5.52
CA ILE A 96 12.78 3.36 4.98
C ILE A 96 11.75 3.03 6.05
N GLY A 97 10.47 3.38 5.78
CA GLY A 97 9.35 3.21 6.71
C GLY A 97 8.54 1.96 6.50
N SER A 98 8.49 1.40 5.28
CA SER A 98 7.63 0.26 4.98
C SER A 98 8.23 -0.73 3.99
N ILE A 99 7.71 -1.97 4.04
CA ILE A 99 8.16 -3.09 3.22
C ILE A 99 6.95 -3.82 2.64
N LEU A 100 7.04 -4.11 1.34
CA LEU A 100 5.96 -4.62 0.51
C LEU A 100 6.16 -6.10 0.15
N ASN A 101 5.11 -6.88 0.28
CA ASN A 101 4.90 -8.23 -0.25
C ASN A 101 5.91 -9.31 0.14
N ALA A 102 5.65 -10.53 -0.35
CA ALA A 102 6.48 -11.70 -0.11
C ALA A 102 7.70 -11.74 -1.05
N PRO A 103 8.83 -12.29 -0.60
CA PRO A 103 10.00 -12.45 -1.45
C PRO A 103 9.76 -13.51 -2.54
N ASN A 104 10.47 -13.38 -3.66
CA ASN A 104 10.45 -14.32 -4.79
C ASN A 104 9.05 -14.60 -5.37
N THR A 105 8.07 -13.75 -5.13
CA THR A 105 6.65 -14.00 -5.49
C THR A 105 6.12 -15.35 -4.97
N CYS A 106 6.71 -15.89 -3.91
CA CYS A 106 6.33 -17.14 -3.25
C CYS A 106 5.80 -16.87 -1.84
N ALA A 107 4.76 -17.59 -1.43
CA ALA A 107 4.20 -17.47 -0.10
C ALA A 107 5.11 -18.16 0.94
N PRO A 108 5.75 -17.41 1.87
CA PRO A 108 6.48 -18.01 2.99
C PRO A 108 5.52 -18.71 3.96
N THR A 109 6.05 -19.66 4.71
CA THR A 109 5.35 -20.21 5.89
C THR A 109 5.24 -19.16 6.98
N ALA A 110 4.31 -19.33 7.93
CA ALA A 110 4.19 -18.44 9.09
C ALA A 110 5.52 -18.30 9.86
N LYS A 111 6.26 -19.40 10.03
CA LYS A 111 7.57 -19.39 10.71
C LYS A 111 8.64 -18.61 9.94
N GLN A 112 8.61 -18.66 8.62
CA GLN A 112 9.52 -17.83 7.79
C GLN A 112 9.16 -16.36 7.88
N TRP A 113 7.88 -16.00 7.85
CA TRP A 113 7.42 -14.63 8.07
C TRP A 113 7.88 -14.07 9.41
N GLU A 114 7.65 -14.80 10.50
CA GLU A 114 8.12 -14.42 11.84
C GLU A 114 9.63 -14.15 11.83
N LYS A 115 10.41 -15.04 11.23
CA LYS A 115 11.87 -14.88 11.13
C LYS A 115 12.24 -13.64 10.32
N TYR A 116 11.67 -13.42 9.15
CA TYR A 116 12.00 -12.28 8.28
C TYR A 116 11.67 -10.97 8.97
N ILE A 117 10.46 -10.84 9.47
CA ILE A 117 9.99 -9.63 10.14
C ILE A 117 10.81 -9.33 11.39
N SER A 118 11.05 -10.32 12.25
CA SER A 118 11.83 -10.10 13.48
C SER A 118 13.27 -9.67 13.20
N GLN A 119 13.93 -10.24 12.19
CA GLN A 119 15.28 -9.83 11.81
C GLN A 119 15.32 -8.37 11.30
N ILE A 120 14.40 -8.01 10.40
CA ILE A 120 14.31 -6.65 9.86
C ILE A 120 13.97 -5.65 10.97
N GLN A 121 12.99 -5.95 11.82
CA GLN A 121 12.59 -5.08 12.93
C GLN A 121 13.76 -4.83 13.91
N LYS A 122 14.52 -5.86 14.24
CA LYS A 122 15.71 -5.72 15.09
C LYS A 122 16.71 -4.71 14.53
N ILE A 123 16.95 -4.76 13.21
CA ILE A 123 17.87 -3.84 12.54
C ILE A 123 17.25 -2.44 12.43
N SER A 124 15.98 -2.32 12.08
CA SER A 124 15.28 -1.04 11.98
C SER A 124 15.31 -0.30 13.32
N MET A 125 14.94 -0.97 14.40
CA MET A 125 14.98 -0.37 15.75
C MET A 125 16.39 0.06 16.16
N LYS A 126 17.42 -0.70 15.76
CA LYS A 126 18.82 -0.33 16.04
C LYS A 126 19.28 0.90 15.25
N ARG A 127 18.82 1.05 13.97
CA ARG A 127 19.34 2.06 13.05
C ARG A 127 18.49 3.32 12.96
N ILE A 128 17.20 3.20 13.21
CA ILE A 128 16.23 4.28 13.04
C ILE A 128 15.51 4.58 14.36
N GLY A 129 15.29 3.56 15.20
CA GLY A 129 14.45 3.68 16.40
C GLY A 129 12.95 3.66 16.09
N ILE A 130 12.58 3.37 14.84
CA ILE A 130 11.20 3.26 14.35
C ILE A 130 11.06 1.89 13.68
N PRO A 131 10.01 1.10 13.99
CA PRO A 131 9.78 -0.16 13.32
C PRO A 131 9.32 0.05 11.87
N CYS A 132 9.75 -0.82 10.95
CA CYS A 132 9.19 -0.85 9.60
C CYS A 132 7.76 -1.41 9.63
N VAL A 133 6.88 -0.82 8.82
CA VAL A 133 5.53 -1.35 8.61
C VAL A 133 5.57 -2.34 7.45
N PHE A 134 5.06 -3.56 7.66
CA PHE A 134 4.91 -4.56 6.60
C PHE A 134 3.50 -4.54 6.03
N GLY A 135 3.40 -4.53 4.70
CA GLY A 135 2.13 -4.60 3.99
C GLY A 135 2.09 -5.75 2.97
N LEU A 136 0.92 -6.38 2.83
CA LEU A 136 0.66 -7.45 1.87
C LEU A 136 -0.59 -7.16 1.03
N ASP A 137 -0.58 -7.61 -0.23
CA ASP A 137 -1.73 -7.56 -1.13
C ASP A 137 -2.73 -8.69 -0.86
N GLN A 138 -3.39 -8.68 0.28
CA GLN A 138 -4.36 -9.70 0.69
C GLN A 138 -5.74 -9.43 0.08
N ASN A 139 -5.87 -9.52 -1.24
CA ASN A 139 -7.10 -9.12 -1.95
C ASN A 139 -8.26 -10.12 -1.80
N HIS A 140 -7.95 -11.42 -1.68
CA HIS A 140 -8.95 -12.49 -1.60
C HIS A 140 -8.51 -13.65 -0.68
N GLY A 141 -8.07 -13.32 0.50
CA GLY A 141 -7.56 -14.25 1.51
C GLY A 141 -6.09 -13.99 1.85
N SER A 142 -5.54 -14.80 2.75
CA SER A 142 -4.13 -14.71 3.16
C SER A 142 -3.20 -15.37 2.14
N THR A 143 -3.23 -14.84 0.91
CA THR A 143 -2.60 -15.42 -0.29
C THR A 143 -1.08 -15.41 -0.26
N TYR A 144 -0.48 -14.56 0.58
CA TYR A 144 0.98 -14.42 0.74
C TYR A 144 1.54 -15.25 1.90
N THR A 145 0.72 -16.18 2.44
CA THR A 145 1.16 -17.08 3.51
C THR A 145 0.84 -18.50 3.11
N GLN A 146 1.84 -19.39 3.15
CA GLN A 146 1.64 -20.81 2.87
C GLN A 146 0.68 -21.42 3.88
N GLY A 147 -0.39 -22.04 3.38
CA GLY A 147 -1.46 -22.61 4.21
C GLY A 147 -2.54 -21.59 4.61
N GLY A 148 -2.42 -20.34 4.16
CA GLY A 148 -3.47 -19.32 4.34
C GLY A 148 -4.75 -19.66 3.55
N THR A 149 -5.88 -19.16 4.04
CA THR A 149 -7.19 -19.36 3.40
C THR A 149 -7.30 -18.53 2.13
N LEU A 150 -7.73 -19.15 1.04
CA LEU A 150 -8.07 -18.49 -0.22
C LEU A 150 -9.58 -18.32 -0.30
N PHE A 151 -10.02 -17.10 -0.57
CA PHE A 151 -11.41 -16.79 -0.87
C PHE A 151 -11.61 -16.58 -2.38
N PRO A 152 -12.85 -16.67 -2.89
CA PRO A 152 -13.16 -16.22 -4.24
C PRO A 152 -12.75 -14.77 -4.46
N GLN A 153 -12.46 -14.42 -5.71
CA GLN A 153 -12.16 -13.03 -6.09
C GLN A 153 -13.32 -12.10 -5.74
N ASN A 154 -13.02 -10.81 -5.53
CA ASN A 154 -13.99 -9.83 -5.06
C ASN A 154 -15.23 -9.70 -5.95
N ILE A 155 -15.10 -9.88 -7.26
CA ILE A 155 -16.26 -9.88 -8.18
C ILE A 155 -17.24 -11.02 -7.85
N ASN A 156 -16.74 -12.19 -7.46
CA ASN A 156 -17.58 -13.32 -7.04
C ASN A 156 -18.19 -13.09 -5.65
N VAL A 157 -17.44 -12.45 -4.75
CA VAL A 157 -17.99 -12.04 -3.45
C VAL A 157 -19.12 -11.04 -3.65
N ALA A 158 -18.95 -10.07 -4.55
CA ALA A 158 -19.98 -9.09 -4.89
C ALA A 158 -21.21 -9.72 -5.52
N ALA A 159 -21.06 -10.72 -6.37
CA ALA A 159 -22.15 -11.46 -7.01
C ALA A 159 -23.08 -12.16 -6.01
N THR A 160 -22.66 -12.35 -4.76
CA THR A 160 -23.54 -12.84 -3.68
C THR A 160 -24.52 -11.80 -3.19
N PHE A 161 -24.29 -10.52 -3.44
CA PHE A 161 -25.02 -9.37 -2.87
C PHE A 161 -25.10 -9.43 -1.33
N ASN A 162 -24.18 -10.15 -0.68
CA ASN A 162 -24.17 -10.38 0.75
C ASN A 162 -22.96 -9.72 1.43
N ARG A 163 -23.21 -8.59 2.07
CA ARG A 163 -22.19 -7.81 2.80
C ARG A 163 -21.54 -8.59 3.94
N GLU A 164 -22.26 -9.50 4.56
CA GLU A 164 -21.73 -10.30 5.67
C GLU A 164 -20.66 -11.31 5.17
N ILE A 165 -20.81 -11.87 3.95
CA ILE A 165 -19.79 -12.71 3.33
C ILE A 165 -18.52 -11.87 3.08
N ALA A 166 -18.64 -10.66 2.54
CA ALA A 166 -17.51 -9.77 2.34
C ALA A 166 -16.79 -9.44 3.67
N ARG A 167 -17.57 -9.12 4.71
CA ARG A 167 -17.02 -8.82 6.05
C ARG A 167 -16.27 -10.02 6.64
N ARG A 168 -16.88 -11.20 6.61
CA ARG A 168 -16.29 -12.42 7.21
C ARG A 168 -15.06 -12.90 6.46
N SER A 169 -15.01 -12.81 5.15
CA SER A 169 -13.81 -13.15 4.37
C SER A 169 -12.64 -12.22 4.73
N ALA A 170 -12.90 -10.93 4.88
CA ALA A 170 -11.90 -9.96 5.29
C ALA A 170 -11.43 -10.17 6.75
N GLU A 171 -12.35 -10.52 7.67
CA GLU A 171 -12.03 -10.83 9.07
C GLU A 171 -11.10 -12.05 9.20
N ALA A 172 -11.41 -13.14 8.47
CA ALA A 172 -10.54 -14.31 8.44
C ALA A 172 -9.16 -13.98 7.83
N THR A 173 -9.15 -13.21 6.74
CA THR A 173 -7.90 -12.74 6.10
C THR A 173 -7.08 -11.89 7.07
N ALA A 174 -7.72 -10.99 7.81
CA ALA A 174 -7.05 -10.13 8.80
C ALA A 174 -6.41 -10.98 9.90
N TYR A 175 -7.16 -11.91 10.46
CA TYR A 175 -6.69 -12.80 11.51
C TYR A 175 -5.43 -13.59 11.08
N GLU A 176 -5.46 -14.22 9.91
CA GLU A 176 -4.34 -14.98 9.38
C GLU A 176 -3.14 -14.11 9.03
N THR A 177 -3.37 -12.92 8.46
CA THR A 177 -2.32 -11.95 8.13
C THR A 177 -1.67 -11.41 9.41
N ARG A 178 -2.47 -11.12 10.43
CA ARG A 178 -1.96 -10.68 11.72
C ARG A 178 -1.17 -11.77 12.44
N ALA A 179 -1.58 -13.03 12.30
CA ALA A 179 -0.89 -14.19 12.88
C ALA A 179 0.55 -14.35 12.36
N VAL A 180 0.86 -13.82 11.18
CA VAL A 180 2.23 -13.79 10.63
C VAL A 180 2.94 -12.45 10.87
N SER A 181 2.46 -11.66 11.84
CA SER A 181 3.02 -10.37 12.27
C SER A 181 2.94 -9.24 11.24
N VAL A 182 2.08 -9.36 10.24
CA VAL A 182 1.85 -8.30 9.25
C VAL A 182 0.65 -7.45 9.66
N PRO A 183 0.82 -6.14 9.89
CA PRO A 183 -0.23 -5.28 10.43
C PRO A 183 -1.05 -4.54 9.38
N TRP A 184 -0.77 -4.71 8.09
CA TRP A 184 -1.31 -3.86 7.02
C TRP A 184 -1.59 -4.63 5.74
N THR A 185 -2.67 -4.26 5.03
CA THR A 185 -2.99 -4.78 3.70
C THR A 185 -3.37 -3.66 2.72
N TYR A 186 -3.04 -3.87 1.44
CA TYR A 186 -3.45 -3.01 0.32
C TYR A 186 -4.79 -3.44 -0.25
N SER A 187 -5.78 -3.53 0.60
CA SER A 187 -7.16 -3.97 0.33
C SER A 187 -8.16 -3.11 1.11
N PRO A 188 -9.43 -3.02 0.68
CA PRO A 188 -10.04 -3.62 -0.50
C PRO A 188 -9.76 -2.88 -1.81
N THR A 189 -9.87 -3.60 -2.95
CA THR A 189 -9.84 -3.02 -4.29
C THR A 189 -11.25 -2.58 -4.67
N VAL A 190 -11.47 -1.26 -4.76
CA VAL A 190 -12.80 -0.65 -5.01
C VAL A 190 -12.86 0.09 -6.35
N ASP A 191 -11.97 -0.24 -7.28
CA ASP A 191 -12.05 0.22 -8.65
C ASP A 191 -13.37 -0.22 -9.29
N LEU A 192 -13.92 0.60 -10.18
CA LEU A 192 -15.13 0.23 -10.92
C LEU A 192 -14.76 -0.54 -12.19
N GLY A 193 -15.24 -1.77 -12.29
CA GLY A 193 -14.98 -2.66 -13.41
C GLY A 193 -15.86 -2.35 -14.64
N ARG A 194 -15.74 -1.16 -15.22
CA ARG A 194 -16.54 -0.71 -16.35
C ARG A 194 -15.98 -1.12 -17.71
N ASP A 195 -14.68 -1.33 -17.80
CA ASP A 195 -14.05 -1.80 -19.04
C ASP A 195 -13.73 -3.29 -18.95
N ALA A 196 -14.49 -4.11 -19.66
CA ALA A 196 -14.31 -5.57 -19.67
C ALA A 196 -12.97 -6.03 -20.26
N ARG A 197 -12.24 -5.16 -20.95
CA ARG A 197 -10.89 -5.45 -21.47
C ARG A 197 -9.82 -5.34 -20.39
N TRP A 198 -10.10 -4.63 -19.27
CA TRP A 198 -9.14 -4.44 -18.20
C TRP A 198 -8.83 -5.77 -17.49
N PRO A 199 -7.55 -6.20 -17.48
CA PRO A 199 -7.20 -7.56 -17.04
C PRO A 199 -7.33 -7.78 -15.53
N ARG A 200 -7.59 -6.74 -14.74
CA ARG A 200 -7.79 -6.82 -13.29
C ARG A 200 -9.24 -6.62 -12.86
N ILE A 201 -10.18 -6.72 -13.80
CA ILE A 201 -11.61 -6.53 -13.53
C ILE A 201 -12.14 -7.47 -12.43
N TRP A 202 -11.55 -8.64 -12.28
CA TRP A 202 -11.91 -9.64 -11.27
C TRP A 202 -11.55 -9.25 -9.83
N GLU A 203 -10.64 -8.29 -9.63
CA GLU A 203 -10.23 -7.84 -8.29
C GLU A 203 -11.23 -6.91 -7.63
N ASN A 204 -12.15 -6.30 -8.38
CA ASN A 204 -13.13 -5.33 -7.88
C ASN A 204 -14.52 -5.96 -7.66
N PHE A 205 -15.48 -5.15 -7.21
CA PHE A 205 -16.85 -5.57 -6.90
C PHE A 205 -17.83 -5.38 -8.05
N GLY A 206 -17.38 -5.04 -9.27
CA GLY A 206 -18.21 -4.79 -10.44
C GLY A 206 -18.24 -3.33 -10.86
N GLU A 207 -19.21 -2.98 -11.71
CA GLU A 207 -19.31 -1.64 -12.31
C GLU A 207 -20.19 -0.66 -11.52
N ASP A 208 -21.01 -1.17 -10.60
CA ASP A 208 -21.91 -0.37 -9.78
C ASP A 208 -21.20 0.26 -8.59
N CYS A 209 -21.27 1.59 -8.49
CA CYS A 209 -20.57 2.33 -7.44
C CYS A 209 -21.18 2.13 -6.05
N TYR A 210 -22.50 1.88 -5.97
CA TYR A 210 -23.16 1.63 -4.69
C TYR A 210 -22.77 0.25 -4.15
N LEU A 211 -22.83 -0.79 -4.99
CA LEU A 211 -22.41 -2.15 -4.63
C LEU A 211 -20.94 -2.16 -4.20
N SER A 212 -20.06 -1.54 -4.98
CA SER A 212 -18.62 -1.44 -4.65
C SER A 212 -18.39 -0.73 -3.31
N SER A 213 -19.15 0.33 -3.04
CA SER A 213 -19.06 1.08 -1.78
C SER A 213 -19.50 0.23 -0.59
N GLU A 214 -20.62 -0.48 -0.70
CA GLU A 214 -21.18 -1.29 0.40
C GLU A 214 -20.32 -2.53 0.69
N MET A 215 -19.81 -3.21 -0.34
CA MET A 215 -18.90 -4.34 -0.19
C MET A 215 -17.55 -3.89 0.36
N GLY A 216 -16.99 -2.79 -0.16
CA GLY A 216 -15.74 -2.22 0.32
C GLY A 216 -15.78 -1.82 1.79
N LYS A 217 -16.84 -1.11 2.22
CA LYS A 217 -17.08 -0.79 3.65
C LYS A 217 -17.11 -2.05 4.51
N SER A 218 -17.83 -3.07 4.04
CA SER A 218 -17.98 -4.32 4.79
C SER A 218 -16.64 -5.03 4.96
N MET A 219 -15.79 -5.04 3.92
CA MET A 219 -14.44 -5.58 4.02
C MET A 219 -13.55 -4.75 4.96
N VAL A 220 -13.62 -3.43 4.94
CA VAL A 220 -12.89 -2.57 5.88
C VAL A 220 -13.25 -2.92 7.33
N TYR A 221 -14.55 -3.10 7.63
CA TYR A 221 -14.97 -3.57 8.96
C TYR A 221 -14.47 -4.97 9.31
N GLY A 222 -14.31 -5.84 8.33
CA GLY A 222 -13.71 -7.15 8.52
C GLY A 222 -12.20 -7.07 8.81
N PHE A 223 -11.48 -6.26 8.05
CA PHE A 223 -10.03 -6.10 8.23
C PHE A 223 -9.66 -5.33 9.51
N GLN A 224 -10.32 -4.20 9.79
CA GLN A 224 -9.95 -3.28 10.88
C GLN A 224 -10.74 -3.48 12.16
N GLY A 225 -11.80 -4.29 12.13
CA GLY A 225 -12.77 -4.36 13.21
C GLY A 225 -13.81 -3.26 13.14
N LYS A 226 -14.76 -3.27 14.07
CA LYS A 226 -15.89 -2.33 14.10
C LYS A 226 -15.56 -0.99 14.77
N ASP A 227 -14.54 -0.95 15.59
CA ASP A 227 -14.10 0.28 16.26
C ASP A 227 -12.98 0.96 15.43
N PRO A 228 -13.27 2.08 14.77
CA PRO A 228 -12.26 2.76 13.95
C PRO A 228 -11.09 3.34 14.78
N ASN A 229 -11.25 3.45 16.10
CA ASN A 229 -10.20 3.97 16.98
C ASN A 229 -9.27 2.88 17.51
N ASN A 230 -9.56 1.61 17.25
CA ASN A 230 -8.79 0.50 17.81
C ASN A 230 -8.70 -0.67 16.82
N ILE A 231 -7.56 -0.77 16.15
CA ILE A 231 -7.20 -1.96 15.38
C ILE A 231 -6.48 -2.90 16.37
N ASP A 232 -7.19 -3.89 16.86
CA ASP A 232 -6.69 -4.79 17.90
C ASP A 232 -5.68 -5.82 17.36
N GLN A 233 -5.28 -6.76 18.22
CA GLN A 233 -4.29 -7.78 17.89
C GLN A 233 -4.74 -8.83 16.86
N TYR A 234 -6.01 -8.87 16.49
CA TYR A 234 -6.59 -9.80 15.51
C TYR A 234 -6.91 -9.15 14.17
N HIS A 235 -6.82 -7.83 14.10
CA HIS A 235 -7.15 -7.01 12.94
C HIS A 235 -5.92 -6.33 12.35
N ILE A 236 -6.06 -5.84 11.11
CA ILE A 236 -5.00 -5.16 10.35
C ILE A 236 -5.50 -3.85 9.76
N ALA A 237 -4.60 -2.90 9.56
CA ALA A 237 -4.90 -1.68 8.85
C ALA A 237 -5.16 -1.95 7.36
N THR A 238 -5.98 -1.13 6.73
CA THR A 238 -6.30 -1.23 5.31
C THR A 238 -5.85 0.01 4.54
N SER A 239 -5.48 -0.20 3.28
CA SER A 239 -5.36 0.86 2.28
C SER A 239 -6.24 0.52 1.09
N MET A 240 -7.35 1.23 1.00
CA MET A 240 -8.25 1.13 -0.15
C MET A 240 -7.53 1.53 -1.43
N LYS A 241 -7.69 0.77 -2.51
CA LYS A 241 -7.03 1.02 -3.80
C LYS A 241 -8.00 0.84 -4.97
N HIS A 242 -7.70 1.39 -6.17
CA HIS A 242 -6.57 2.29 -6.44
C HIS A 242 -7.15 3.69 -6.68
N PHE A 243 -7.04 4.58 -5.79
CA PHE A 243 -7.55 5.95 -5.92
C PHE A 243 -6.73 6.73 -6.95
N MET A 244 -7.35 7.17 -8.05
CA MET A 244 -8.64 6.74 -8.64
C MET A 244 -8.53 6.69 -10.16
N GLY A 245 -9.53 6.07 -10.83
CA GLY A 245 -9.58 6.00 -12.29
C GLY A 245 -8.88 4.79 -12.90
N TYR A 246 -8.29 3.92 -12.09
CA TYR A 246 -7.50 2.78 -12.55
C TYR A 246 -8.34 1.72 -13.31
N GLY A 247 -9.63 1.57 -12.95
CA GLY A 247 -10.55 0.64 -13.60
C GLY A 247 -11.13 1.12 -14.95
N VAL A 248 -10.70 2.29 -15.47
CA VAL A 248 -11.16 2.86 -16.75
C VAL A 248 -9.97 3.22 -17.65
N PRO A 249 -9.10 2.24 -17.99
CA PRO A 249 -7.91 2.49 -18.78
C PRO A 249 -8.26 2.83 -20.23
N TRP A 250 -7.66 3.88 -20.78
CA TRP A 250 -7.86 4.31 -22.18
C TRP A 250 -7.74 3.18 -23.18
N THR A 251 -6.73 2.35 -23.05
CA THR A 251 -6.46 1.27 -24.00
C THR A 251 -7.11 -0.06 -23.64
N GLY A 252 -7.73 -0.17 -22.48
CA GLY A 252 -8.17 -1.44 -21.88
C GLY A 252 -7.03 -2.28 -21.28
N LYS A 253 -5.78 -1.87 -21.41
CA LYS A 253 -4.63 -2.58 -20.84
C LYS A 253 -4.33 -2.07 -19.43
N ASP A 254 -3.70 -2.92 -18.63
CA ASP A 254 -3.28 -2.54 -17.29
C ASP A 254 -2.23 -1.43 -17.31
N ARG A 255 -2.23 -0.56 -16.29
CA ARG A 255 -1.24 0.52 -16.05
C ARG A 255 -1.11 1.48 -17.22
N THR A 256 -2.21 1.85 -17.84
CA THR A 256 -2.28 2.88 -18.87
C THR A 256 -3.08 4.09 -18.39
N PRO A 257 -2.95 5.27 -19.03
CA PRO A 257 -3.72 6.44 -18.65
C PRO A 257 -5.23 6.14 -18.61
N ALA A 258 -5.93 6.73 -17.67
CA ALA A 258 -7.39 6.67 -17.54
C ALA A 258 -8.05 7.77 -18.38
N TYR A 259 -9.36 7.61 -18.67
CA TYR A 259 -10.21 8.63 -19.26
C TYR A 259 -10.44 9.80 -18.31
#